data_600ea810069abd9b7210edee5d765db0
#
_entry.id   600ea810069abd9b7210edee5d765db0
#
_cell.length_a   1.000
_cell.length_b   1.000
_cell.length_c   1.000
_cell.angle_alpha   90.00
_cell.angle_beta   90.00
_cell.angle_gamma   90.00
#
_symmetry.space_group_name_H-M   'P 1'
#
loop_
_entity.id
_entity.type
_entity.pdbx_description
1 polymer ?
#
loop_
_entity_poly.entity_id
_entity_poly.type
_entity_poly.pdbx_seq_one_letter_code
_entity_poly.pdbx_strand_id
1 'polypeptide(L)'
;MTIYAIFPDDAYMKSMSVHTMEKPSQALQKLGVICSSQGDFFEKFYSTVQRDDIVIVWIGTRNEVWLDLLSELKCRKFLRNIDSCKSDRILFKREQEIFGRVGFEAILVTYCTEFNKSFLSEKGINSIDYPHLIDFSNEFNVPTESKSYDVFISGQMSNHSYPTRTKLAEVLIANRSKYRICQIQHPGHSKQHASHQYFGDKYIELASKAKLGVVCTGDDDSLVMKYLEFANAGILPVGDYPSNMPSNAIKSMIVINRHDSDDVLIKQIDSILSDSSELDRRIAQYREAMKTFDISKTKDVLYKIQNSIYDGIRCAEY
;
A
#
# COMPACT_ATOMS: atom_id res chain seq x y z
N MET A 1 -21.48 -18.05 9.93
CA MET A 1 -20.60 -16.86 9.92
C MET A 1 -20.21 -16.57 8.49
N THR A 2 -20.66 -15.47 7.95
CA THR A 2 -20.31 -14.95 6.63
C THR A 2 -19.38 -13.75 6.80
N ILE A 3 -18.46 -13.53 5.87
CA ILE A 3 -17.61 -12.34 5.87
C ILE A 3 -18.02 -11.48 4.68
N TYR A 4 -18.30 -10.22 4.95
CA TYR A 4 -18.59 -9.20 3.95
C TYR A 4 -17.43 -8.19 3.89
N ALA A 5 -17.05 -7.80 2.70
CA ALA A 5 -16.06 -6.74 2.46
C ALA A 5 -16.71 -5.63 1.61
N ILE A 6 -16.82 -4.44 2.18
CA ILE A 6 -17.46 -3.28 1.57
C ILE A 6 -16.40 -2.33 1.02
N PHE A 7 -16.45 -2.06 -0.27
CA PHE A 7 -15.53 -1.17 -0.97
C PHE A 7 -16.22 0.14 -1.36
N PRO A 8 -15.49 1.26 -1.46
CA PRO A 8 -16.06 2.53 -1.91
C PRO A 8 -16.71 2.44 -3.30
N ASP A 9 -17.81 3.16 -3.51
CA ASP A 9 -18.48 3.25 -4.81
C ASP A 9 -17.77 4.17 -5.81
N ASP A 10 -16.85 4.99 -5.36
CA ASP A 10 -16.18 5.97 -6.19
C ASP A 10 -15.36 5.28 -7.30
N ALA A 11 -15.79 5.49 -8.55
CA ALA A 11 -15.11 4.96 -9.73
C ALA A 11 -13.67 5.45 -9.84
N TYR A 12 -13.35 6.63 -9.28
CA TYR A 12 -12.01 7.17 -9.20
C TYR A 12 -11.14 6.33 -8.25
N MET A 13 -11.65 6.02 -7.06
CA MET A 13 -10.94 5.13 -6.12
C MET A 13 -10.75 3.73 -6.71
N LYS A 14 -11.70 3.25 -7.51
CA LYS A 14 -11.57 1.97 -8.24
C LYS A 14 -10.44 2.03 -9.30
N SER A 15 -10.35 3.11 -10.08
CA SER A 15 -9.34 3.23 -11.13
C SER A 15 -7.90 3.41 -10.59
N MET A 16 -7.74 4.12 -9.48
CA MET A 16 -6.44 4.38 -8.83
C MET A 16 -5.92 3.19 -8.02
N SER A 17 -6.75 2.17 -7.80
CA SER A 17 -6.56 1.23 -6.71
C SER A 17 -6.60 -0.23 -7.15
N VAL A 18 -6.18 -0.55 -8.40
CA VAL A 18 -6.14 -1.95 -8.87
C VAL A 18 -5.43 -2.85 -7.85
N HIS A 19 -4.28 -2.43 -7.32
CA HIS A 19 -3.54 -3.21 -6.33
C HIS A 19 -4.05 -3.05 -4.90
N THR A 20 -4.79 -1.99 -4.58
CA THR A 20 -5.30 -1.74 -3.22
C THR A 20 -6.76 -2.15 -3.01
N MET A 21 -7.52 -2.32 -4.08
CA MET A 21 -8.94 -2.67 -4.01
C MET A 21 -9.34 -3.83 -4.91
N GLU A 22 -9.04 -3.78 -6.21
CA GLU A 22 -9.52 -4.81 -7.15
C GLU A 22 -8.87 -6.18 -6.87
N LYS A 23 -7.54 -6.27 -6.86
CA LYS A 23 -6.85 -7.54 -6.60
C LYS A 23 -7.09 -8.07 -5.17
N PRO A 24 -7.07 -7.25 -4.10
CA PRO A 24 -7.52 -7.69 -2.78
C PRO A 24 -8.96 -8.19 -2.76
N SER A 25 -9.91 -7.53 -3.46
CA SER A 25 -11.30 -8.01 -3.52
C SER A 25 -11.40 -9.37 -4.20
N GLN A 26 -10.70 -9.57 -5.31
CA GLN A 26 -10.62 -10.87 -6.00
C GLN A 26 -10.02 -11.97 -5.11
N ALA A 27 -8.97 -11.65 -4.35
CA ALA A 27 -8.36 -12.59 -3.41
C ALA A 27 -9.33 -12.96 -2.27
N LEU A 28 -10.04 -11.98 -1.72
CA LEU A 28 -11.08 -12.19 -0.71
C LEU A 28 -12.23 -13.05 -1.24
N GLN A 29 -12.70 -12.78 -2.47
CA GLN A 29 -13.76 -13.58 -3.12
C GLN A 29 -13.34 -15.05 -3.30
N LYS A 30 -12.10 -15.33 -3.69
CA LYS A 30 -11.55 -16.69 -3.78
C LYS A 30 -11.55 -17.42 -2.43
N LEU A 31 -11.55 -16.69 -1.32
CA LEU A 31 -11.63 -17.21 0.04
C LEU A 31 -13.07 -17.25 0.59
N GLY A 32 -14.09 -17.02 -0.26
CA GLY A 32 -15.49 -17.08 0.11
C GLY A 32 -16.03 -15.81 0.78
N VAL A 33 -15.29 -14.70 0.73
CA VAL A 33 -15.79 -13.39 1.24
C VAL A 33 -16.72 -12.77 0.22
N ILE A 34 -17.86 -12.26 0.66
CA ILE A 34 -18.79 -11.50 -0.18
C ILE A 34 -18.27 -10.06 -0.31
N CYS A 35 -17.73 -9.73 -1.47
CA CYS A 35 -17.21 -8.41 -1.79
C CYS A 35 -18.26 -7.61 -2.56
N SER A 36 -18.55 -6.39 -2.11
CA SER A 36 -19.53 -5.51 -2.75
C SER A 36 -19.11 -4.04 -2.69
N SER A 37 -19.68 -3.22 -3.56
CA SER A 37 -19.68 -1.78 -3.36
C SER A 37 -20.57 -1.39 -2.18
N GLN A 38 -20.45 -0.16 -1.71
CA GLN A 38 -21.28 0.34 -0.61
C GLN A 38 -22.76 0.31 -0.95
N GLY A 39 -23.15 0.83 -2.12
CA GLY A 39 -24.55 0.81 -2.57
C GLY A 39 -25.10 -0.59 -2.68
N ASP A 40 -24.38 -1.48 -3.36
CA ASP A 40 -24.78 -2.88 -3.50
C ASP A 40 -24.93 -3.61 -2.16
N PHE A 41 -24.06 -3.30 -1.18
CA PHE A 41 -24.13 -3.92 0.15
C PHE A 41 -25.45 -3.56 0.84
N PHE A 42 -25.79 -2.29 0.90
CA PHE A 42 -27.01 -1.83 1.57
C PHE A 42 -28.27 -2.25 0.84
N GLU A 43 -28.25 -2.33 -0.48
CA GLU A 43 -29.38 -2.77 -1.29
C GLU A 43 -29.62 -4.28 -1.19
N LYS A 44 -28.56 -5.10 -1.23
CA LYS A 44 -28.68 -6.55 -1.44
C LYS A 44 -28.39 -7.40 -0.20
N PHE A 45 -27.51 -6.95 0.67
CA PHE A 45 -26.96 -7.77 1.75
C PHE A 45 -27.28 -7.29 3.16
N TYR A 46 -27.51 -6.00 3.35
CA TYR A 46 -27.70 -5.39 4.69
C TYR A 46 -28.71 -6.17 5.56
N SER A 47 -29.87 -6.50 5.03
CA SER A 47 -30.94 -7.22 5.75
C SER A 47 -30.62 -8.69 6.02
N THR A 48 -29.57 -9.24 5.40
CA THR A 48 -29.17 -10.65 5.57
C THR A 48 -28.05 -10.85 6.58
N VAL A 49 -27.39 -9.76 7.02
CA VAL A 49 -26.28 -9.82 7.98
C VAL A 49 -26.77 -10.32 9.34
N GLN A 50 -26.12 -11.36 9.84
CA GLN A 50 -26.40 -11.98 11.13
C GLN A 50 -25.42 -11.52 12.20
N ARG A 51 -25.75 -11.78 13.48
CA ARG A 51 -24.92 -11.35 14.62
C ARG A 51 -23.52 -11.94 14.65
N ASP A 52 -23.35 -13.15 14.15
CA ASP A 52 -22.09 -13.87 14.08
C ASP A 52 -21.28 -13.60 12.78
N ASP A 53 -21.80 -12.76 11.90
CA ASP A 53 -21.11 -12.35 10.68
C ASP A 53 -20.04 -11.29 10.95
N ILE A 54 -19.15 -11.10 9.97
CA ILE A 54 -18.07 -10.11 10.00
C ILE A 54 -18.24 -9.15 8.83
N VAL A 55 -18.17 -7.86 9.10
CA VAL A 55 -18.18 -6.80 8.08
C VAL A 55 -16.86 -6.03 8.10
N ILE A 56 -16.14 -6.05 7.00
CA ILE A 56 -14.91 -5.29 6.80
C ILE A 56 -15.23 -4.10 5.89
N VAL A 57 -15.04 -2.89 6.37
CA VAL A 57 -15.32 -1.66 5.63
C VAL A 57 -14.01 -1.03 5.17
N TRP A 58 -13.80 -0.87 3.86
CA TRP A 58 -12.70 -0.07 3.32
C TRP A 58 -12.98 1.41 3.50
N ILE A 59 -11.97 2.13 4.00
CA ILE A 59 -12.12 3.57 4.22
C ILE A 59 -12.38 4.31 2.90
N GLY A 60 -13.22 5.34 2.98
CA GLY A 60 -13.70 6.11 1.82
C GLY A 60 -15.20 6.39 1.91
N THR A 61 -15.89 5.72 2.83
CA THR A 61 -17.31 5.98 3.13
C THR A 61 -17.43 7.36 3.77
N ARG A 62 -18.04 8.29 3.04
CA ARG A 62 -18.32 9.65 3.52
C ARG A 62 -19.82 9.93 3.65
N ASN A 63 -20.65 8.92 3.37
CA ASN A 63 -22.08 9.06 3.40
C ASN A 63 -22.59 8.81 4.82
N GLU A 64 -23.15 9.82 5.46
CA GLU A 64 -23.64 9.78 6.83
C GLU A 64 -24.74 8.74 7.03
N VAL A 65 -25.63 8.59 6.05
CA VAL A 65 -26.72 7.58 6.10
C VAL A 65 -26.15 6.17 6.19
N TRP A 66 -25.08 5.87 5.46
CA TRP A 66 -24.47 4.55 5.50
C TRP A 66 -23.73 4.29 6.81
N LEU A 67 -23.15 5.34 7.42
CA LEU A 67 -22.52 5.21 8.74
C LEU A 67 -23.58 4.88 9.81
N ASP A 68 -24.76 5.50 9.74
CA ASP A 68 -25.86 5.19 10.65
C ASP A 68 -26.34 3.75 10.47
N LEU A 69 -26.58 3.32 9.23
CA LEU A 69 -26.95 1.94 8.93
C LEU A 69 -25.90 0.93 9.41
N LEU A 70 -24.62 1.21 9.20
CA LEU A 70 -23.53 0.37 9.72
C LEU A 70 -23.55 0.30 11.24
N SER A 71 -23.88 1.40 11.94
CA SER A 71 -23.95 1.42 13.41
C SER A 71 -25.06 0.53 13.97
N GLU A 72 -26.15 0.35 13.23
CA GLU A 72 -27.27 -0.50 13.61
C GLU A 72 -26.97 -2.00 13.50
N LEU A 73 -26.01 -2.39 12.66
CA LEU A 73 -25.62 -3.79 12.52
C LEU A 73 -25.04 -4.34 13.82
N LYS A 74 -25.54 -5.47 14.29
CA LYS A 74 -25.10 -6.12 15.54
C LYS A 74 -24.03 -7.19 15.31
N CYS A 75 -23.39 -7.20 14.16
CA CYS A 75 -22.28 -8.07 13.81
C CYS A 75 -20.92 -7.47 14.21
N ARG A 76 -19.86 -8.25 14.05
CA ARG A 76 -18.46 -7.79 14.21
C ARG A 76 -18.08 -6.90 13.04
N LYS A 77 -17.46 -5.76 13.31
CA LYS A 77 -17.11 -4.75 12.31
C LYS A 77 -15.64 -4.36 12.41
N PHE A 78 -14.98 -4.27 11.25
CA PHE A 78 -13.57 -3.89 11.12
C PHE A 78 -13.42 -2.78 10.10
N LEU A 79 -12.63 -1.77 10.42
CA LEU A 79 -12.35 -0.66 9.51
C LEU A 79 -10.98 -0.86 8.83
N ARG A 80 -10.96 -1.00 7.50
CA ARG A 80 -9.72 -1.06 6.74
C ARG A 80 -9.19 0.34 6.48
N ASN A 81 -8.11 0.70 7.16
CA ASN A 81 -7.39 1.94 6.91
C ASN A 81 -6.27 1.71 5.90
N ILE A 82 -6.25 2.47 4.82
CA ILE A 82 -5.24 2.42 3.75
C ILE A 82 -4.24 3.58 3.82
N ASP A 83 -4.35 4.45 4.83
CA ASP A 83 -3.46 5.62 4.99
C ASP A 83 -2.74 5.58 6.36
N SER A 84 -1.83 6.52 6.57
CA SER A 84 -1.10 6.68 7.83
C SER A 84 -1.99 7.20 8.95
N CYS A 85 -1.74 6.74 10.17
CA CYS A 85 -2.43 7.18 11.39
C CYS A 85 -1.82 8.46 11.99
N LYS A 86 -1.11 9.30 11.25
CA LYS A 86 -0.56 10.55 11.77
C LYS A 86 -1.64 11.45 12.36
N SER A 87 -1.42 11.87 13.59
CA SER A 87 -2.38 12.59 14.44
C SER A 87 -2.81 13.97 13.92
N ASP A 88 -2.01 14.58 13.06
CA ASP A 88 -2.24 15.90 12.48
C ASP A 88 -3.07 15.85 11.19
N ARG A 89 -3.31 14.67 10.63
CA ARG A 89 -4.14 14.52 9.43
C ARG A 89 -5.62 14.61 9.79
N ILE A 90 -6.31 15.54 9.16
CA ILE A 90 -7.78 15.71 9.27
C ILE A 90 -8.51 14.39 9.00
N LEU A 91 -7.99 13.56 8.11
CA LEU A 91 -8.52 12.24 7.79
C LEU A 91 -8.55 11.32 9.01
N PHE A 92 -7.49 11.33 9.83
CA PHE A 92 -7.44 10.43 11.00
C PHE A 92 -8.45 10.84 12.10
N LYS A 93 -8.65 12.14 12.35
CA LYS A 93 -9.68 12.58 13.30
C LYS A 93 -11.06 12.09 12.91
N ARG A 94 -11.39 12.21 11.62
CA ARG A 94 -12.65 11.71 11.10
C ARG A 94 -12.78 10.18 11.20
N GLU A 95 -11.70 9.46 10.99
CA GLU A 95 -11.69 8.01 11.17
C GLU A 95 -11.94 7.60 12.61
N GLN A 96 -11.41 8.33 13.59
CA GLN A 96 -11.71 8.11 15.01
C GLN A 96 -13.19 8.34 15.32
N GLU A 97 -13.79 9.43 14.80
CA GLU A 97 -15.22 9.70 14.95
C GLU A 97 -16.06 8.58 14.34
N ILE A 98 -15.72 8.14 13.10
CA ILE A 98 -16.38 7.04 12.42
C ILE A 98 -16.20 5.73 13.20
N PHE A 99 -15.01 5.48 13.73
CA PHE A 99 -14.71 4.27 14.49
C PHE A 99 -15.62 4.16 15.74
N GLY A 100 -15.71 5.22 16.53
CA GLY A 100 -16.58 5.25 17.71
C GLY A 100 -18.06 5.16 17.36
N ARG A 101 -18.53 5.95 16.38
CA ARG A 101 -19.95 6.00 15.96
C ARG A 101 -20.46 4.66 15.45
N VAL A 102 -19.69 3.98 14.60
CA VAL A 102 -20.09 2.69 13.99
C VAL A 102 -19.85 1.52 14.95
N GLY A 103 -18.98 1.67 15.94
CA GLY A 103 -18.63 0.60 16.87
C GLY A 103 -17.78 -0.49 16.20
N PHE A 104 -16.71 -0.09 15.53
CA PHE A 104 -15.72 -1.04 14.99
C PHE A 104 -14.92 -1.70 16.11
N GLU A 105 -14.63 -2.98 15.99
CA GLU A 105 -13.82 -3.73 16.96
C GLU A 105 -12.32 -3.42 16.83
N ALA A 106 -11.84 -3.22 15.60
CA ALA A 106 -10.45 -2.89 15.33
C ALA A 106 -10.27 -2.16 13.99
N ILE A 107 -9.13 -1.48 13.87
CA ILE A 107 -8.64 -0.97 12.58
C ILE A 107 -7.69 -2.00 11.97
N LEU A 108 -7.91 -2.33 10.71
CA LEU A 108 -7.00 -3.13 9.89
C LEU A 108 -5.96 -2.18 9.29
N VAL A 109 -4.74 -2.17 9.84
CA VAL A 109 -3.71 -1.18 9.57
C VAL A 109 -2.88 -1.58 8.36
N THR A 110 -2.80 -0.69 7.36
CA THR A 110 -1.97 -0.91 6.16
C THR A 110 -0.49 -0.65 6.44
N TYR A 111 -0.19 0.47 7.06
CA TYR A 111 1.17 0.85 7.42
C TYR A 111 1.46 0.36 8.84
N CYS A 112 1.92 -0.90 8.92
CA CYS A 112 2.13 -1.64 10.17
C CYS A 112 3.39 -1.16 10.91
N THR A 113 3.57 0.14 11.11
CA THR A 113 4.69 0.71 11.87
C THR A 113 4.39 0.69 13.35
N GLU A 114 5.42 0.59 14.18
CA GLU A 114 5.27 0.67 15.64
C GLU A 114 4.65 2.01 16.07
N PHE A 115 4.95 3.09 15.35
CA PHE A 115 4.31 4.39 15.58
C PHE A 115 2.79 4.31 15.42
N ASN A 116 2.30 3.76 14.31
CA ASN A 116 0.86 3.65 14.08
C ASN A 116 0.17 2.76 15.13
N LYS A 117 0.78 1.65 15.51
CA LYS A 117 0.26 0.73 16.52
C LYS A 117 0.20 1.38 17.90
N SER A 118 1.30 2.01 18.33
CA SER A 118 1.36 2.73 19.63
C SER A 118 0.33 3.84 19.68
N PHE A 119 0.23 4.63 18.60
CA PHE A 119 -0.74 5.71 18.51
C PHE A 119 -2.19 5.22 18.62
N LEU A 120 -2.56 4.13 17.93
CA LEU A 120 -3.89 3.55 18.03
C LEU A 120 -4.15 3.00 19.45
N SER A 121 -3.17 2.32 20.03
CA SER A 121 -3.25 1.79 21.40
C SER A 121 -3.46 2.89 22.44
N GLU A 122 -2.74 4.02 22.33
CA GLU A 122 -2.91 5.19 23.19
C GLU A 122 -4.33 5.79 23.11
N LYS A 123 -5.02 5.61 22.00
CA LYS A 123 -6.41 6.02 21.80
C LYS A 123 -7.42 4.94 22.19
N GLY A 124 -6.98 3.81 22.74
CA GLY A 124 -7.85 2.68 23.08
C GLY A 124 -8.43 1.97 21.85
N ILE A 125 -7.80 2.13 20.67
CA ILE A 125 -8.26 1.53 19.43
C ILE A 125 -7.45 0.27 19.15
N ASN A 126 -8.12 -0.87 19.06
CA ASN A 126 -7.50 -2.12 18.66
C ASN A 126 -7.05 -2.08 17.20
N SER A 127 -5.95 -2.77 16.89
CA SER A 127 -5.43 -2.83 15.53
C SER A 127 -5.01 -4.24 15.13
N ILE A 128 -5.19 -4.57 13.85
CA ILE A 128 -4.71 -5.81 13.22
C ILE A 128 -3.88 -5.41 12.00
N ASP A 129 -2.69 -5.98 11.89
CA ASP A 129 -1.84 -5.77 10.73
C ASP A 129 -2.49 -6.34 9.48
N TYR A 130 -2.75 -5.47 8.51
CA TYR A 130 -3.19 -5.83 7.16
C TYR A 130 -2.38 -5.01 6.15
N PRO A 131 -1.11 -5.35 5.93
CA PRO A 131 -0.23 -4.59 5.05
C PRO A 131 -0.77 -4.53 3.62
N HIS A 132 -0.16 -3.69 2.79
CA HIS A 132 -0.33 -3.83 1.35
C HIS A 132 0.10 -5.22 0.93
N LEU A 133 -0.70 -5.83 0.05
CA LEU A 133 -0.39 -7.13 -0.55
C LEU A 133 -0.42 -6.97 -2.07
N ILE A 134 0.45 -7.69 -2.76
CA ILE A 134 0.54 -7.67 -4.23
C ILE A 134 0.54 -9.10 -4.77
N ASP A 135 0.01 -9.26 -5.97
CA ASP A 135 0.01 -10.53 -6.69
C ASP A 135 1.35 -10.74 -7.41
N PHE A 136 2.18 -11.64 -6.86
CA PHE A 136 3.45 -12.04 -7.45
C PHE A 136 3.34 -13.15 -8.50
N SER A 137 2.12 -13.61 -8.83
CA SER A 137 1.91 -14.65 -9.84
C SER A 137 2.23 -14.19 -11.26
N ASN A 138 2.10 -12.90 -11.54
CA ASN A 138 2.48 -12.32 -12.83
C ASN A 138 3.98 -12.06 -12.86
N GLU A 139 4.69 -12.79 -13.72
CA GLU A 139 6.12 -12.61 -13.89
C GLU A 139 6.42 -11.54 -14.95
N PHE A 140 6.63 -10.31 -14.49
CA PHE A 140 7.17 -9.22 -15.32
C PHE A 140 8.71 -9.27 -15.34
N ASN A 141 9.30 -10.47 -15.47
CA ASN A 141 10.74 -10.64 -15.36
C ASN A 141 11.42 -10.39 -16.72
N VAL A 142 11.81 -9.14 -16.97
CA VAL A 142 12.61 -8.77 -18.13
C VAL A 142 14.10 -8.91 -17.74
N PRO A 143 14.90 -9.70 -18.51
CA PRO A 143 16.35 -9.80 -18.25
C PRO A 143 17.01 -8.43 -18.24
N THR A 144 17.99 -8.22 -17.34
CA THR A 144 18.61 -6.91 -17.11
C THR A 144 19.25 -6.33 -18.38
N GLU A 145 19.85 -7.16 -19.21
CA GLU A 145 20.44 -6.74 -20.49
C GLU A 145 19.41 -6.26 -21.50
N SER A 146 18.15 -6.73 -21.41
CA SER A 146 17.07 -6.35 -22.31
C SER A 146 16.29 -5.11 -21.83
N LYS A 147 16.62 -4.56 -20.66
CA LYS A 147 15.92 -3.40 -20.09
C LYS A 147 16.26 -2.11 -20.85
N SER A 148 15.22 -1.37 -21.23
CA SER A 148 15.34 -0.14 -22.05
C SER A 148 15.82 1.06 -21.28
N TYR A 149 15.62 1.08 -19.94
CA TYR A 149 15.92 2.20 -19.07
C TYR A 149 16.89 1.79 -17.96
N ASP A 150 17.73 2.71 -17.54
CA ASP A 150 18.59 2.50 -16.39
C ASP A 150 17.82 2.83 -15.10
N VAL A 151 16.98 3.88 -15.11
CA VAL A 151 16.23 4.31 -13.94
C VAL A 151 14.77 4.62 -14.27
N PHE A 152 13.87 4.18 -13.38
CA PHE A 152 12.45 4.52 -13.38
C PHE A 152 12.13 5.48 -12.22
N ILE A 153 11.56 6.62 -12.54
CA ILE A 153 11.16 7.65 -11.58
C ILE A 153 9.65 7.85 -11.67
N SER A 154 8.95 7.66 -10.57
CA SER A 154 7.49 7.80 -10.54
C SER A 154 6.98 8.22 -9.17
N GLY A 155 5.74 8.70 -9.13
CA GLY A 155 5.07 9.14 -7.90
C GLY A 155 5.21 10.63 -7.65
N GLN A 156 4.63 11.08 -6.55
CA GLN A 156 4.65 12.48 -6.15
C GLN A 156 6.08 12.90 -5.75
N MET A 157 6.51 14.05 -6.24
CA MET A 157 7.74 14.74 -5.83
C MET A 157 7.36 15.83 -4.85
N SER A 158 7.87 15.74 -3.63
CA SER A 158 7.60 16.70 -2.56
C SER A 158 8.72 16.62 -1.53
N ASN A 159 9.41 17.72 -1.30
CA ASN A 159 10.48 17.80 -0.28
C ASN A 159 9.93 17.60 1.14
N HIS A 160 8.65 17.81 1.34
CA HIS A 160 8.00 17.58 2.63
C HIS A 160 7.65 16.09 2.83
N SER A 161 6.92 15.50 1.88
CA SER A 161 6.38 14.14 2.06
C SER A 161 7.30 13.04 1.54
N TYR A 162 8.14 13.33 0.54
CA TYR A 162 9.00 12.34 -0.12
C TYR A 162 10.41 12.90 -0.40
N PRO A 163 11.14 13.34 0.63
CA PRO A 163 12.40 14.10 0.45
C PRO A 163 13.48 13.28 -0.25
N THR A 164 13.66 12.01 0.09
CA THR A 164 14.66 11.14 -0.55
C THR A 164 14.38 10.93 -2.04
N ARG A 165 13.10 10.69 -2.40
CA ARG A 165 12.69 10.54 -3.80
C ARG A 165 12.94 11.81 -4.60
N THR A 166 12.58 12.97 -4.03
CA THR A 166 12.76 14.26 -4.68
C THR A 166 14.24 14.53 -4.93
N LYS A 167 15.09 14.36 -3.91
CA LYS A 167 16.55 14.51 -4.04
C LYS A 167 17.14 13.60 -5.12
N LEU A 168 16.80 12.29 -5.09
CA LEU A 168 17.29 11.34 -6.09
C LEU A 168 16.82 11.70 -7.50
N ALA A 169 15.56 12.09 -7.66
CA ALA A 169 15.01 12.49 -8.96
C ALA A 169 15.76 13.71 -9.51
N GLU A 170 16.01 14.73 -8.69
CA GLU A 170 16.77 15.93 -9.08
C GLU A 170 18.20 15.58 -9.54
N VAL A 171 18.92 14.77 -8.76
CA VAL A 171 20.28 14.34 -9.10
C VAL A 171 20.32 13.54 -10.40
N LEU A 172 19.41 12.58 -10.57
CA LEU A 172 19.33 11.73 -11.77
C LEU A 172 18.95 12.53 -13.01
N ILE A 173 17.97 13.44 -12.91
CA ILE A 173 17.54 14.29 -14.01
C ILE A 173 18.66 15.27 -14.42
N ALA A 174 19.41 15.81 -13.48
CA ALA A 174 20.60 16.62 -13.78
C ALA A 174 21.67 15.83 -14.55
N ASN A 175 21.71 14.51 -14.37
CA ASN A 175 22.63 13.58 -15.02
C ASN A 175 21.98 12.77 -16.17
N ARG A 176 20.91 13.26 -16.78
CA ARG A 176 20.15 12.54 -17.83
C ARG A 176 20.94 12.24 -19.11
N SER A 177 22.08 12.88 -19.33
CA SER A 177 22.99 12.53 -20.43
C SER A 177 23.73 11.20 -20.17
N LYS A 178 23.83 10.78 -18.92
CA LYS A 178 24.51 9.56 -18.47
C LYS A 178 23.55 8.38 -18.34
N TYR A 179 22.27 8.62 -17.95
CA TYR A 179 21.29 7.60 -17.66
C TYR A 179 20.10 7.67 -18.60
N ARG A 180 19.63 6.51 -19.06
CA ARG A 180 18.33 6.38 -19.75
C ARG A 180 17.21 6.37 -18.70
N ILE A 181 16.53 7.49 -18.54
CA ILE A 181 15.52 7.68 -17.50
C ILE A 181 14.12 7.55 -18.10
N CYS A 182 13.29 6.68 -17.51
CA CYS A 182 11.84 6.69 -17.69
C CYS A 182 11.21 7.43 -16.52
N GLN A 183 10.62 8.59 -16.78
CA GLN A 183 9.93 9.38 -15.76
C GLN A 183 8.45 9.47 -16.11
N ILE A 184 7.59 9.15 -15.14
CA ILE A 184 6.15 9.37 -15.23
C ILE A 184 5.67 10.27 -14.09
N GLN A 185 4.81 11.22 -14.43
CA GLN A 185 4.21 12.08 -13.41
C GLN A 185 3.21 11.30 -12.58
N HIS A 186 3.07 11.70 -11.30
CA HIS A 186 2.00 11.19 -10.47
C HIS A 186 0.65 11.64 -11.07
N PRO A 187 -0.32 10.71 -11.26
CA PRO A 187 -1.59 11.02 -11.92
C PRO A 187 -2.44 12.03 -11.14
N GLY A 188 -2.06 12.35 -9.91
CA GLY A 188 -2.84 13.21 -9.03
C GLY A 188 -4.07 12.50 -8.46
N HIS A 189 -4.91 13.27 -7.77
CA HIS A 189 -6.15 12.78 -7.15
C HIS A 189 -7.41 13.35 -7.82
N SER A 190 -7.29 13.97 -9.00
CA SER A 190 -8.43 14.55 -9.72
C SER A 190 -8.95 13.63 -10.83
N LYS A 191 -10.25 13.68 -11.10
CA LYS A 191 -10.90 12.92 -12.18
C LYS A 191 -10.28 13.16 -13.57
N GLN A 192 -9.66 14.33 -13.78
CA GLN A 192 -9.01 14.67 -15.05
C GLN A 192 -7.78 13.82 -15.35
N HIS A 193 -7.19 13.17 -14.34
CA HIS A 193 -6.02 12.32 -14.48
C HIS A 193 -6.34 10.82 -14.58
N ALA A 194 -7.61 10.42 -14.50
CA ALA A 194 -8.03 9.02 -14.71
C ALA A 194 -7.75 8.50 -16.13
N SER A 195 -7.40 9.39 -17.07
CA SER A 195 -6.95 9.05 -18.43
C SER A 195 -5.48 8.63 -18.52
N HIS A 196 -4.72 8.69 -17.42
CA HIS A 196 -3.34 8.20 -17.43
C HIS A 196 -3.32 6.69 -17.70
N GLN A 197 -2.56 6.32 -18.73
CA GLN A 197 -2.49 4.96 -19.25
C GLN A 197 -1.63 4.00 -18.37
N TYR A 198 -1.02 4.49 -17.28
CA TYR A 198 -0.06 3.73 -16.47
C TYR A 198 -0.59 3.48 -15.07
N PHE A 199 -1.54 2.54 -14.95
CA PHE A 199 -2.06 2.03 -13.68
C PHE A 199 -2.00 0.51 -13.61
N GLY A 200 -1.95 -0.03 -12.41
CA GLY A 200 -1.99 -1.46 -12.17
C GLY A 200 -0.91 -2.21 -12.95
N ASP A 201 -1.30 -3.24 -13.67
CA ASP A 201 -0.36 -4.09 -14.42
C ASP A 201 0.41 -3.32 -15.51
N LYS A 202 -0.21 -2.32 -16.15
CA LYS A 202 0.49 -1.46 -17.13
C LYS A 202 1.60 -0.62 -16.49
N TYR A 203 1.42 -0.21 -15.24
CA TYR A 203 2.47 0.48 -14.49
C TYR A 203 3.63 -0.47 -14.19
N ILE A 204 3.33 -1.69 -13.71
CA ILE A 204 4.32 -2.73 -13.43
C ILE A 204 5.08 -3.11 -14.72
N GLU A 205 4.37 -3.31 -15.83
CA GLU A 205 4.98 -3.60 -17.15
C GLU A 205 5.92 -2.47 -17.61
N LEU A 206 5.53 -1.21 -17.44
CA LEU A 206 6.42 -0.10 -17.79
C LEU A 206 7.65 -0.06 -16.86
N ALA A 207 7.44 -0.23 -15.55
CA ALA A 207 8.52 -0.25 -14.57
C ALA A 207 9.50 -1.40 -14.85
N SER A 208 9.02 -2.58 -15.27
CA SER A 208 9.88 -3.74 -15.57
C SER A 208 10.92 -3.50 -16.66
N LYS A 209 10.71 -2.48 -17.50
CA LYS A 209 11.66 -2.06 -18.55
C LYS A 209 12.85 -1.26 -18.01
N ALA A 210 12.91 -0.99 -16.71
CA ALA A 210 14.01 -0.28 -16.06
C ALA A 210 14.84 -1.22 -15.15
N LYS A 211 16.10 -0.86 -14.91
CA LYS A 211 17.01 -1.58 -14.03
C LYS A 211 16.77 -1.21 -12.55
N LEU A 212 16.70 0.09 -12.28
CA LEU A 212 16.51 0.67 -10.95
C LEU A 212 15.19 1.42 -10.86
N GLY A 213 14.60 1.47 -9.65
CA GLY A 213 13.40 2.23 -9.37
C GLY A 213 13.55 3.14 -8.15
N VAL A 214 13.25 4.42 -8.28
CA VAL A 214 13.37 5.38 -7.18
C VAL A 214 12.21 5.25 -6.21
N VAL A 215 12.53 4.98 -4.94
CA VAL A 215 11.56 4.83 -3.83
C VAL A 215 11.83 5.79 -2.68
N CYS A 216 10.85 5.93 -1.79
CA CYS A 216 10.96 6.66 -0.54
C CYS A 216 9.83 6.23 0.40
N THR A 217 10.14 6.12 1.70
CA THR A 217 9.15 5.76 2.74
C THR A 217 8.04 6.80 2.92
N GLY A 218 8.27 8.01 2.51
CA GLY A 218 7.47 9.14 3.00
C GLY A 218 7.94 9.60 4.39
N ASP A 219 7.26 10.61 4.91
CA ASP A 219 7.59 11.24 6.21
C ASP A 219 7.10 10.44 7.42
N ASP A 220 6.38 9.34 7.22
CA ASP A 220 5.77 8.49 8.25
C ASP A 220 6.37 7.08 8.33
N ASP A 221 7.54 6.87 7.74
CA ASP A 221 8.25 5.59 7.76
C ASP A 221 7.42 4.39 7.22
N SER A 222 6.54 4.66 6.24
CA SER A 222 5.59 3.67 5.74
C SER A 222 6.11 2.84 4.59
N LEU A 223 5.80 1.53 4.60
CA LEU A 223 6.00 0.64 3.46
C LEU A 223 4.96 0.94 2.38
N VAL A 224 5.24 1.93 1.55
CA VAL A 224 4.34 2.31 0.45
C VAL A 224 4.31 1.25 -0.64
N MET A 225 3.19 1.16 -1.37
CA MET A 225 2.96 0.16 -2.42
C MET A 225 4.11 0.05 -3.44
N LYS A 226 4.81 1.13 -3.69
CA LYS A 226 5.90 1.22 -4.68
C LYS A 226 7.05 0.23 -4.43
N TYR A 227 7.35 -0.09 -3.18
CA TYR A 227 8.34 -1.13 -2.86
C TYR A 227 7.89 -2.51 -3.35
N LEU A 228 6.61 -2.81 -3.22
CA LEU A 228 6.01 -4.06 -3.69
C LEU A 228 5.88 -4.10 -5.21
N GLU A 229 5.46 -2.99 -5.80
CA GLU A 229 5.35 -2.84 -7.26
C GLU A 229 6.71 -3.06 -7.94
N PHE A 230 7.79 -2.55 -7.37
CA PHE A 230 9.14 -2.73 -7.91
C PHE A 230 9.65 -4.16 -7.73
N ALA A 231 9.36 -4.80 -6.60
CA ALA A 231 9.65 -6.22 -6.43
C ALA A 231 8.91 -7.08 -7.49
N ASN A 232 7.64 -6.77 -7.75
CA ASN A 232 6.86 -7.47 -8.77
C ASN A 232 7.34 -7.18 -10.19
N ALA A 233 7.75 -5.94 -10.47
CA ALA A 233 8.31 -5.53 -11.76
C ALA A 233 9.73 -6.09 -12.04
N GLY A 234 10.38 -6.71 -11.06
CA GLY A 234 11.75 -7.19 -11.21
C GLY A 234 12.74 -6.05 -11.44
N ILE A 235 12.63 -4.95 -10.69
CA ILE A 235 13.58 -3.84 -10.70
C ILE A 235 14.14 -3.61 -9.30
N LEU A 236 15.38 -3.13 -9.20
CA LEU A 236 16.02 -2.92 -7.92
C LEU A 236 15.64 -1.54 -7.36
N PRO A 237 15.07 -1.45 -6.14
CA PRO A 237 14.82 -0.16 -5.52
C PRO A 237 16.10 0.59 -5.15
N VAL A 238 16.08 1.90 -5.35
CA VAL A 238 17.08 2.85 -4.86
C VAL A 238 16.41 3.96 -4.06
N GLY A 239 16.80 4.12 -2.79
CA GLY A 239 16.17 5.08 -1.87
C GLY A 239 16.38 4.73 -0.41
N ASP A 240 15.57 5.32 0.47
CA ASP A 240 15.48 4.92 1.87
C ASP A 240 14.57 3.68 2.04
N TYR A 241 14.35 3.24 3.26
CA TYR A 241 13.51 2.07 3.56
C TYR A 241 12.74 2.27 4.86
N PRO A 242 11.51 1.71 4.96
CA PRO A 242 10.73 1.76 6.19
C PRO A 242 11.23 0.74 7.23
N SER A 243 11.02 1.06 8.51
CA SER A 243 11.47 0.22 9.64
C SER A 243 10.87 -1.20 9.63
N ASN A 244 9.69 -1.37 9.06
CA ASN A 244 9.00 -2.66 8.95
C ASN A 244 9.34 -3.47 7.67
N MET A 245 10.36 -3.02 6.90
CA MET A 245 10.81 -3.76 5.72
C MET A 245 11.62 -5.01 6.12
N PRO A 246 11.46 -6.15 5.43
CA PRO A 246 12.27 -7.33 5.68
C PRO A 246 13.76 -7.04 5.53
N SER A 247 14.58 -7.48 6.49
CA SER A 247 16.04 -7.19 6.50
C SER A 247 16.77 -7.67 5.24
N ASN A 248 16.33 -8.78 4.63
CA ASN A 248 16.90 -9.27 3.38
C ASN A 248 16.54 -8.39 2.18
N ALA A 249 15.36 -7.73 2.19
CA ALA A 249 15.00 -6.75 1.18
C ALA A 249 15.90 -5.51 1.31
N ILE A 250 16.11 -5.00 2.53
CA ILE A 250 17.02 -3.86 2.80
C ILE A 250 18.44 -4.15 2.30
N LYS A 251 18.98 -5.33 2.60
CA LYS A 251 20.34 -5.73 2.16
C LYS A 251 20.47 -5.83 0.64
N SER A 252 19.38 -6.06 -0.05
CA SER A 252 19.38 -6.21 -1.52
C SER A 252 19.27 -4.89 -2.25
N MET A 253 18.51 -3.91 -1.74
CA MET A 253 18.31 -2.61 -2.39
C MET A 253 19.55 -1.70 -2.33
N ILE A 254 19.55 -0.60 -3.08
CA ILE A 254 20.52 0.49 -2.93
C ILE A 254 19.96 1.46 -1.89
N VAL A 255 20.51 1.38 -0.68
CA VAL A 255 20.11 2.28 0.41
C VAL A 255 20.80 3.62 0.26
N ILE A 256 20.00 4.69 0.25
CA ILE A 256 20.45 6.07 0.07
C ILE A 256 20.18 6.88 1.33
N ASN A 257 21.15 7.65 1.76
CA ASN A 257 20.93 8.72 2.71
C ASN A 257 20.73 10.05 1.93
N ARG A 258 19.59 10.70 2.14
CA ARG A 258 19.25 11.97 1.46
C ARG A 258 20.26 13.10 1.72
N HIS A 259 21.09 12.99 2.75
CA HIS A 259 22.12 13.96 3.11
C HIS A 259 23.48 13.69 2.44
N ASP A 260 23.61 12.55 1.73
CA ASP A 260 24.83 12.28 0.96
C ASP A 260 24.97 13.29 -0.20
N SER A 261 26.23 13.55 -0.57
CA SER A 261 26.49 14.40 -1.73
C SER A 261 26.05 13.73 -3.03
N ASP A 262 25.78 14.53 -4.06
CA ASP A 262 25.37 14.06 -5.37
C ASP A 262 26.38 13.05 -5.95
N ASP A 263 27.69 13.30 -5.77
CA ASP A 263 28.74 12.40 -6.23
C ASP A 263 28.69 11.03 -5.55
N VAL A 264 28.38 10.98 -4.24
CA VAL A 264 28.22 9.72 -3.51
C VAL A 264 27.03 8.93 -4.05
N LEU A 265 25.89 9.61 -4.26
CA LEU A 265 24.68 9.00 -4.81
C LEU A 265 24.93 8.44 -6.22
N ILE A 266 25.57 9.23 -7.08
CA ILE A 266 25.90 8.81 -8.44
C ILE A 266 26.85 7.60 -8.42
N LYS A 267 27.90 7.62 -7.58
CA LYS A 267 28.85 6.51 -7.48
C LYS A 267 28.19 5.21 -7.03
N GLN A 268 27.26 5.25 -6.09
CA GLN A 268 26.51 4.07 -5.64
C GLN A 268 25.66 3.49 -6.79
N ILE A 269 24.97 4.34 -7.55
CA ILE A 269 24.15 3.94 -8.69
C ILE A 269 25.02 3.35 -9.81
N ASP A 270 26.12 4.00 -10.16
CA ASP A 270 27.06 3.53 -11.20
C ASP A 270 27.66 2.17 -10.87
N SER A 271 28.05 1.97 -9.62
CA SER A 271 28.63 0.71 -9.17
C SER A 271 27.71 -0.48 -9.45
N ILE A 272 26.41 -0.32 -9.25
CA ILE A 272 25.43 -1.40 -9.51
C ILE A 272 25.09 -1.50 -10.99
N LEU A 273 24.93 -0.38 -11.70
CA LEU A 273 24.60 -0.40 -13.13
C LEU A 273 25.74 -0.98 -13.99
N SER A 274 26.98 -0.93 -13.51
CA SER A 274 28.16 -1.48 -14.20
C SER A 274 28.32 -3.01 -14.00
N ASP A 275 27.61 -3.63 -13.05
CA ASP A 275 27.69 -5.07 -12.76
C ASP A 275 26.30 -5.72 -12.92
N SER A 276 26.01 -6.20 -14.13
CA SER A 276 24.73 -6.83 -14.43
C SER A 276 24.46 -8.10 -13.62
N SER A 277 25.51 -8.86 -13.28
CA SER A 277 25.38 -10.09 -12.50
C SER A 277 24.99 -9.79 -11.06
N GLU A 278 25.63 -8.80 -10.45
CA GLU A 278 25.28 -8.33 -9.10
C GLU A 278 23.89 -7.71 -9.07
N LEU A 279 23.53 -6.96 -10.09
CA LEU A 279 22.20 -6.37 -10.23
C LEU A 279 21.09 -7.46 -10.28
N ASP A 280 21.25 -8.47 -11.15
CA ASP A 280 20.30 -9.58 -11.27
C ASP A 280 20.18 -10.37 -9.96
N ARG A 281 21.31 -10.63 -9.30
CA ARG A 281 21.33 -11.30 -8.00
C ARG A 281 20.54 -10.50 -6.95
N ARG A 282 20.74 -9.19 -6.87
CA ARG A 282 20.04 -8.33 -5.93
C ARG A 282 18.54 -8.22 -6.24
N ILE A 283 18.17 -8.10 -7.51
CA ILE A 283 16.75 -8.10 -7.93
C ILE A 283 16.06 -9.38 -7.46
N ALA A 284 16.67 -10.54 -7.71
CA ALA A 284 16.11 -11.82 -7.29
C ALA A 284 15.96 -11.93 -5.78
N GLN A 285 16.97 -11.51 -5.01
CA GLN A 285 16.93 -11.52 -3.56
C GLN A 285 15.89 -10.55 -2.99
N TYR A 286 15.79 -9.35 -3.58
CA TYR A 286 14.78 -8.37 -3.19
C TYR A 286 13.37 -8.91 -3.41
N ARG A 287 13.10 -9.44 -4.61
CA ARG A 287 11.80 -10.02 -4.95
C ARG A 287 11.42 -11.15 -3.99
N GLU A 288 12.35 -12.07 -3.73
CA GLU A 288 12.10 -13.19 -2.82
C GLU A 288 11.78 -12.72 -1.40
N ALA A 289 12.52 -11.74 -0.88
CA ALA A 289 12.25 -11.18 0.44
C ALA A 289 10.88 -10.48 0.52
N MET A 290 10.42 -9.86 -0.58
CA MET A 290 9.14 -9.15 -0.64
C MET A 290 7.93 -10.06 -0.84
N LYS A 291 8.10 -11.34 -1.15
CA LYS A 291 7.00 -12.33 -1.22
C LYS A 291 6.29 -12.55 0.12
N THR A 292 6.86 -12.09 1.23
CA THR A 292 6.15 -12.03 2.50
C THR A 292 4.87 -11.16 2.42
N PHE A 293 4.77 -10.28 1.41
CA PHE A 293 3.61 -9.45 1.11
C PHE A 293 2.79 -9.96 -0.09
N ASP A 294 2.94 -11.24 -0.42
CA ASP A 294 2.13 -11.86 -1.48
C ASP A 294 0.65 -11.89 -1.12
N ILE A 295 -0.21 -11.68 -2.12
CA ILE A 295 -1.66 -11.61 -1.94
C ILE A 295 -2.27 -12.91 -1.35
N SER A 296 -1.59 -14.04 -1.48
CA SER A 296 -1.98 -15.31 -0.84
C SER A 296 -2.02 -15.21 0.69
N LYS A 297 -1.31 -14.23 1.28
CA LYS A 297 -1.34 -13.94 2.73
C LYS A 297 -2.67 -13.35 3.21
N THR A 298 -3.57 -13.00 2.30
CA THR A 298 -4.92 -12.54 2.66
C THR A 298 -5.63 -13.54 3.58
N LYS A 299 -5.44 -14.84 3.39
CA LYS A 299 -6.00 -15.89 4.27
C LYS A 299 -5.52 -15.79 5.71
N ASP A 300 -4.24 -15.45 5.92
CA ASP A 300 -3.65 -15.34 7.26
C ASP A 300 -4.23 -14.13 8.00
N VAL A 301 -4.51 -13.03 7.26
CA VAL A 301 -5.19 -11.85 7.82
C VAL A 301 -6.63 -12.17 8.17
N LEU A 302 -7.38 -12.84 7.29
CA LEU A 302 -8.75 -13.26 7.58
C LEU A 302 -8.80 -14.18 8.80
N TYR A 303 -7.87 -15.12 8.92
CA TYR A 303 -7.77 -15.98 10.10
C TYR A 303 -7.58 -15.17 11.39
N LYS A 304 -6.72 -14.14 11.38
CA LYS A 304 -6.54 -13.23 12.52
C LYS A 304 -7.82 -12.48 12.85
N ILE A 305 -8.53 -11.95 11.84
CA ILE A 305 -9.80 -11.24 12.03
C ILE A 305 -10.87 -12.17 12.65
N GLN A 306 -11.00 -13.39 12.15
CA GLN A 306 -11.97 -14.36 12.64
C GLN A 306 -11.71 -14.75 14.11
N ASN A 307 -10.44 -14.92 14.46
CA ASN A 307 -10.03 -15.41 15.78
C ASN A 307 -9.61 -14.30 16.75
N SER A 308 -9.68 -13.03 16.35
CA SER A 308 -9.43 -11.92 17.27
C SER A 308 -10.54 -11.91 18.33
N ILE A 309 -10.18 -12.23 19.56
CA ILE A 309 -11.02 -12.05 20.74
C ILE A 309 -10.58 -10.74 21.34
N TYR A 310 -11.29 -9.67 21.06
CA TYR A 310 -11.16 -8.45 21.83
C TYR A 310 -12.12 -8.59 23.00
N ASP A 311 -11.59 -8.81 24.21
CA ASP A 311 -12.35 -8.62 25.42
C ASP A 311 -12.95 -7.22 25.34
N GLY A 312 -14.29 -7.17 25.23
CA GLY A 312 -15.00 -5.95 24.86
C GLY A 312 -14.63 -4.82 25.80
N ILE A 313 -13.79 -3.92 25.33
CA ILE A 313 -13.72 -2.59 25.88
C ILE A 313 -15.07 -1.97 25.52
N ARG A 314 -16.01 -2.05 26.45
CA ARG A 314 -17.19 -1.18 26.44
C ARG A 314 -16.63 0.22 26.35
N CYS A 315 -16.83 0.88 25.20
CA CYS A 315 -16.62 2.32 25.12
C CYS A 315 -17.34 2.92 26.31
N ALA A 316 -16.57 3.51 27.24
CA ALA A 316 -17.13 4.31 28.27
C ALA A 316 -18.03 5.36 27.59
N GLU A 317 -19.25 5.47 28.06
CA GLU A 317 -20.21 6.48 27.64
C GLU A 317 -19.53 7.85 27.67
N TYR A 318 -19.42 8.48 26.50
CA TYR A 318 -19.08 9.89 26.36
C TYR A 318 -20.33 10.70 26.08
#